data_9a3caa48b58142645dd172df8ec78e09
#
_entry.id   9a3caa48b58142645dd172df8ec78e09
#
_cell.length_a   1.000
_cell.length_b   1.000
_cell.length_c   1.000
_cell.angle_alpha   90.00
_cell.angle_beta   90.00
_cell.angle_gamma   90.00
#
_symmetry.space_group_name_H-M   'P 1'
#
loop_
_entity.id
_entity.type
_entity.pdbx_description
1 polymer ?
#
loop_
_entity_poly.entity_id
_entity_poly.type
_entity_poly.pdbx_seq_one_letter_code
_entity_poly.pdbx_strand_id
1 'polypeptide(L)'
;MITKTLGVDIYGAVVPLLLAPVFAALFLKLAKSPFKRLALVFSVSTILAFTICRQTADGVAGYPLLYAFLVSVVAASVNLYPRPSRGLHASMFASLALTMVCVPLSLFAVDLVYSPYYVGAVIGGNGLTDGLLLSTLYAPLAAAIVFSAVTYVTVTFNLVKMNQVVNSIKQSKKFYPATSNQHSQPLSE
;
A
#
# COMPACT_ATOMS: atom_id res chain seq x y z
N MET A 1 16.96 -26.62 33.89
CA MET A 1 15.79 -26.09 33.15
C MET A 1 16.16 -24.68 32.74
N ILE A 2 16.48 -24.40 31.47
CA ILE A 2 16.81 -23.04 31.01
C ILE A 2 15.48 -22.33 30.79
N THR A 3 15.15 -21.37 31.65
CA THR A 3 13.97 -20.52 31.43
C THR A 3 14.23 -19.66 30.20
N LYS A 4 13.47 -19.92 29.12
CA LYS A 4 13.49 -19.09 27.93
C LYS A 4 12.83 -17.77 28.29
N THR A 5 13.62 -16.70 28.47
CA THR A 5 13.09 -15.35 28.64
C THR A 5 12.99 -14.69 27.27
N LEU A 6 11.79 -14.26 26.91
CA LEU A 6 11.55 -13.43 25.74
C LEU A 6 11.66 -11.95 26.17
N GLY A 7 12.63 -11.24 25.62
CA GLY A 7 12.77 -9.80 25.78
C GLY A 7 12.07 -9.03 24.66
N VAL A 8 11.75 -7.77 24.91
CA VAL A 8 11.23 -6.85 23.88
C VAL A 8 12.01 -5.54 24.00
N ASP A 9 12.65 -5.13 22.90
CA ASP A 9 13.40 -3.87 22.86
C ASP A 9 12.45 -2.67 22.67
N ILE A 10 12.73 -1.58 23.40
CA ILE A 10 11.87 -0.39 23.36
C ILE A 10 11.91 0.28 21.99
N TYR A 11 13.08 0.49 21.44
CA TYR A 11 13.24 1.22 20.18
C TYR A 11 12.92 0.34 18.96
N GLY A 12 13.43 -0.88 18.95
CA GLY A 12 13.26 -1.79 17.84
C GLY A 12 11.85 -2.36 17.70
N ALA A 13 11.11 -2.54 18.79
CA ALA A 13 9.78 -3.15 18.76
C ALA A 13 8.67 -2.26 19.31
N VAL A 14 8.81 -1.70 20.53
CA VAL A 14 7.70 -0.99 21.19
C VAL A 14 7.31 0.27 20.40
N VAL A 15 8.28 1.07 19.94
CA VAL A 15 7.99 2.29 19.19
C VAL A 15 7.22 2.01 17.89
N PRO A 16 7.64 1.09 17.00
CA PRO A 16 6.86 0.71 15.82
C PRO A 16 5.45 0.22 16.15
N LEU A 17 5.30 -0.59 17.19
CA LEU A 17 4.01 -1.14 17.59
C LEU A 17 3.07 -0.09 18.19
N LEU A 18 3.59 0.94 18.86
CA LEU A 18 2.78 2.07 19.36
C LEU A 18 2.29 2.99 18.25
N LEU A 19 3.02 3.08 17.13
CA LEU A 19 2.59 3.85 15.97
C LEU A 19 1.45 3.17 15.21
N ALA A 20 1.41 1.84 15.18
CA ALA A 20 0.42 1.08 14.44
C ALA A 20 -1.04 1.42 14.81
N PRO A 21 -1.48 1.50 16.08
CA PRO A 21 -2.86 1.88 16.43
C PRO A 21 -3.22 3.31 16.02
N VAL A 22 -2.27 4.25 16.04
CA VAL A 22 -2.50 5.63 15.59
C VAL A 22 -2.83 5.66 14.10
N PHE A 23 -2.02 4.97 13.30
CA PHE A 23 -2.28 4.86 11.85
C PHE A 23 -3.49 3.98 11.54
N ALA A 24 -3.80 2.97 12.34
CA ALA A 24 -5.04 2.21 12.21
C ALA A 24 -6.27 3.09 12.38
N ALA A 25 -6.29 3.96 13.41
CA ALA A 25 -7.39 4.91 13.62
C ALA A 25 -7.53 5.89 12.43
N LEU A 26 -6.41 6.37 11.88
CA LEU A 26 -6.40 7.21 10.69
C LEU A 26 -6.95 6.46 9.48
N PHE A 27 -6.50 5.23 9.25
CA PHE A 27 -6.97 4.39 8.16
C PHE A 27 -8.48 4.11 8.24
N LEU A 28 -9.00 3.78 9.43
CA LEU A 28 -10.42 3.54 9.65
C LEU A 28 -11.30 4.74 9.30
N LYS A 29 -10.80 5.97 9.51
CA LYS A 29 -11.49 7.21 9.14
C LYS A 29 -11.46 7.49 7.63
N LEU A 30 -10.37 7.13 6.95
CA LEU A 30 -10.13 7.47 5.55
C LEU A 30 -10.67 6.43 4.57
N ALA A 31 -10.61 5.15 4.92
CA ALA A 31 -10.93 4.06 4.01
C ALA A 31 -12.42 3.73 3.98
N LYS A 32 -12.92 3.37 2.80
CA LYS A 32 -14.21 2.70 2.63
C LYS A 32 -14.01 1.19 2.77
N SER A 33 -14.84 0.52 3.58
CA SER A 33 -14.69 -0.91 3.91
C SER A 33 -13.31 -1.26 4.51
N PRO A 34 -12.90 -0.56 5.61
CA PRO A 34 -11.54 -0.61 6.11
C PRO A 34 -11.12 -2.01 6.57
N PHE A 35 -11.99 -2.76 7.21
CA PHE A 35 -11.67 -4.09 7.74
C PHE A 35 -11.28 -5.10 6.65
N LYS A 36 -12.00 -5.13 5.52
CA LYS A 36 -11.67 -6.02 4.40
C LYS A 36 -10.31 -5.70 3.79
N ARG A 37 -10.03 -4.40 3.62
CA ARG A 37 -8.74 -3.93 3.07
C ARG A 37 -7.60 -4.20 4.05
N LEU A 38 -7.81 -3.92 5.33
CA LEU A 38 -6.82 -4.21 6.38
C LEU A 38 -6.51 -5.71 6.42
N ALA A 39 -7.52 -6.57 6.48
CA ALA A 39 -7.33 -8.01 6.52
C ALA A 39 -6.56 -8.52 5.27
N LEU A 40 -6.95 -8.05 4.07
CA LEU A 40 -6.27 -8.43 2.84
C LEU A 40 -4.79 -8.01 2.84
N VAL A 41 -4.51 -6.74 3.12
CA VAL A 41 -3.13 -6.24 3.09
C VAL A 41 -2.31 -6.86 4.21
N PHE A 42 -2.86 -7.02 5.40
CA PHE A 42 -2.17 -7.68 6.51
C PHE A 42 -1.83 -9.14 6.19
N SER A 43 -2.76 -9.92 5.63
CA SER A 43 -2.49 -11.31 5.23
C SER A 43 -1.38 -11.39 4.19
N VAL A 44 -1.45 -10.56 3.13
CA VAL A 44 -0.40 -10.53 2.10
C VAL A 44 0.94 -10.06 2.68
N SER A 45 0.94 -9.03 3.53
CA SER A 45 2.14 -8.53 4.20
C SER A 45 2.79 -9.60 5.08
N THR A 46 1.99 -10.37 5.80
CA THR A 46 2.48 -11.47 6.65
C THR A 46 3.12 -12.57 5.80
N ILE A 47 2.49 -12.96 4.70
CA ILE A 47 3.07 -13.94 3.76
C ILE A 47 4.39 -13.41 3.19
N LEU A 48 4.44 -12.15 2.76
CA LEU A 48 5.66 -11.51 2.27
C LEU A 48 6.75 -11.46 3.34
N ALA A 49 6.40 -11.15 4.60
CA ALA A 49 7.35 -11.13 5.71
C ALA A 49 7.99 -12.52 5.93
N PHE A 50 7.20 -13.57 5.98
CA PHE A 50 7.72 -14.94 6.10
C PHE A 50 8.55 -15.40 4.88
N THR A 51 8.31 -14.80 3.71
CA THR A 51 9.07 -15.14 2.49
C THR A 51 10.42 -14.42 2.43
N ILE A 52 10.46 -13.16 2.89
CA ILE A 52 11.64 -12.29 2.81
C ILE A 52 12.54 -12.47 4.03
N CYS A 53 11.96 -12.65 5.21
CA CYS A 53 12.71 -12.87 6.43
C CYS A 53 13.23 -14.31 6.49
N ARG A 54 14.50 -14.44 6.89
CA ARG A 54 15.17 -15.73 7.04
C ARG A 54 15.70 -15.89 8.46
N GLN A 55 15.65 -17.10 8.96
CA GLN A 55 16.33 -17.44 10.19
C GLN A 55 17.85 -17.46 9.96
N THR A 56 18.59 -16.79 10.84
CA THR A 56 20.05 -16.81 10.89
C THR A 56 20.50 -17.28 12.28
N ALA A 57 21.81 -17.52 12.45
CA ALA A 57 22.34 -17.91 13.76
C ALA A 57 22.08 -16.84 14.84
N ASP A 58 22.05 -15.57 14.45
CA ASP A 58 21.94 -14.43 15.35
C ASP A 58 20.53 -13.88 15.48
N GLY A 59 19.53 -14.45 14.79
CA GLY A 59 18.15 -14.00 14.85
C GLY A 59 17.43 -14.05 13.49
N VAL A 60 16.51 -13.12 13.26
CA VAL A 60 15.76 -13.00 12.01
C VAL A 60 16.36 -11.87 11.17
N ALA A 61 16.85 -12.21 9.97
CA ALA A 61 17.38 -11.25 9.01
C ALA A 61 16.40 -11.03 7.85
N GLY A 62 16.32 -9.80 7.32
CA GLY A 62 15.48 -9.45 6.20
C GLY A 62 15.98 -8.21 5.48
N TYR A 63 15.26 -7.79 4.45
CA TYR A 63 15.52 -6.58 3.67
C TYR A 63 14.46 -5.50 3.98
N PRO A 64 14.69 -4.61 4.98
CA PRO A 64 13.68 -3.69 5.50
C PRO A 64 13.06 -2.79 4.43
N LEU A 65 13.90 -2.21 3.56
CA LEU A 65 13.45 -1.32 2.50
C LEU A 65 12.62 -2.06 1.44
N LEU A 66 13.09 -3.23 1.00
CA LEU A 66 12.38 -4.04 0.02
C LEU A 66 11.01 -4.46 0.56
N TYR A 67 10.97 -4.90 1.82
CA TYR A 67 9.74 -5.30 2.46
C TYR A 67 8.73 -4.15 2.56
N ALA A 68 9.16 -2.98 3.08
CA ALA A 68 8.32 -1.79 3.17
C ALA A 68 7.78 -1.36 1.78
N PHE A 69 8.62 -1.44 0.74
CA PHE A 69 8.23 -1.15 -0.63
C PHE A 69 7.14 -2.09 -1.14
N LEU A 70 7.31 -3.41 -1.00
CA LEU A 70 6.33 -4.40 -1.46
C LEU A 70 4.98 -4.27 -0.75
N VAL A 71 4.98 -4.06 0.57
CA VAL A 71 3.76 -3.81 1.33
C VAL A 71 3.07 -2.53 0.85
N SER A 72 3.86 -1.49 0.54
CA SER A 72 3.33 -0.23 0.00
C SER A 72 2.65 -0.41 -1.37
N VAL A 73 3.22 -1.25 -2.24
CA VAL A 73 2.60 -1.60 -3.54
C VAL A 73 1.23 -2.25 -3.34
N VAL A 74 1.14 -3.20 -2.43
CA VAL A 74 -0.13 -3.88 -2.11
C VAL A 74 -1.15 -2.89 -1.53
N ALA A 75 -0.74 -2.07 -0.55
CA ALA A 75 -1.60 -1.07 0.08
C ALA A 75 -2.11 -0.02 -0.92
N ALA A 76 -1.25 0.48 -1.81
CA ALA A 76 -1.62 1.43 -2.85
C ALA A 76 -2.61 0.80 -3.84
N SER A 77 -2.34 -0.41 -4.30
CA SER A 77 -3.20 -1.13 -5.24
C SER A 77 -4.61 -1.33 -4.68
N VAL A 78 -4.71 -1.76 -3.43
CA VAL A 78 -6.00 -2.01 -2.76
C VAL A 78 -6.80 -0.71 -2.54
N ASN A 79 -6.13 0.44 -2.34
CA ASN A 79 -6.82 1.71 -2.11
C ASN A 79 -7.14 2.47 -3.39
N LEU A 80 -6.42 2.23 -4.49
CA LEU A 80 -6.67 2.87 -5.78
C LEU A 80 -7.64 2.09 -6.66
N TYR A 81 -7.70 0.76 -6.53
CA TYR A 81 -8.53 -0.08 -7.38
C TYR A 81 -9.77 -0.61 -6.63
N PRO A 82 -10.98 -0.74 -7.25
CA PRO A 82 -11.32 -0.36 -8.62
C PRO A 82 -11.52 1.14 -8.85
N ARG A 83 -11.77 1.93 -7.81
CA ARG A 83 -11.87 3.39 -7.85
C ARG A 83 -11.54 3.98 -6.49
N PRO A 84 -10.80 5.10 -6.43
CA PRO A 84 -10.55 5.79 -5.18
C PRO A 84 -11.88 6.24 -4.57
N SER A 85 -12.19 5.75 -3.38
CA SER A 85 -13.53 5.88 -2.79
C SER A 85 -13.84 7.28 -2.24
N ARG A 86 -12.83 8.10 -1.97
CA ARG A 86 -12.93 9.44 -1.36
C ARG A 86 -11.98 10.47 -1.99
N GLY A 87 -11.57 10.24 -3.25
CA GLY A 87 -10.58 11.09 -3.93
C GLY A 87 -9.14 10.61 -3.74
N LEU A 88 -8.26 11.19 -4.58
CA LEU A 88 -6.86 10.74 -4.69
C LEU A 88 -6.07 10.95 -3.40
N HIS A 89 -6.21 12.13 -2.77
CA HIS A 89 -5.51 12.45 -1.52
C HIS A 89 -5.91 11.54 -0.37
N ALA A 90 -7.20 11.28 -0.19
CA ALA A 90 -7.67 10.36 0.84
C ALA A 90 -7.16 8.93 0.62
N SER A 91 -7.08 8.49 -0.64
CA SER A 91 -6.51 7.18 -0.98
C SER A 91 -5.01 7.11 -0.72
N MET A 92 -4.27 8.20 -0.95
CA MET A 92 -2.84 8.30 -0.62
C MET A 92 -2.61 8.15 0.89
N PHE A 93 -3.31 8.94 1.71
CA PHE A 93 -3.19 8.85 3.16
C PHE A 93 -3.68 7.51 3.72
N ALA A 94 -4.71 6.92 3.12
CA ALA A 94 -5.19 5.59 3.49
C ALA A 94 -4.13 4.52 3.17
N SER A 95 -3.44 4.62 2.02
CA SER A 95 -2.37 3.68 1.65
C SER A 95 -1.17 3.80 2.58
N LEU A 96 -0.75 5.03 2.89
CA LEU A 96 0.31 5.31 3.86
C LEU A 96 -0.05 4.74 5.24
N ALA A 97 -1.24 5.06 5.74
CA ALA A 97 -1.70 4.59 7.04
C ALA A 97 -1.76 3.06 7.10
N LEU A 98 -2.25 2.41 6.03
CA LEU A 98 -2.33 0.96 5.95
C LEU A 98 -0.95 0.30 5.92
N THR A 99 0.01 0.88 5.21
CA THR A 99 1.41 0.42 5.21
C THR A 99 2.02 0.53 6.61
N MET A 100 1.83 1.68 7.28
CA MET A 100 2.33 1.93 8.64
C MET A 100 1.70 1.02 9.71
N VAL A 101 0.55 0.42 9.44
CA VAL A 101 -0.06 -0.60 10.31
C VAL A 101 0.48 -1.98 9.98
N CYS A 102 0.47 -2.35 8.69
CA CYS A 102 0.75 -3.72 8.29
C CYS A 102 2.24 -4.09 8.39
N VAL A 103 3.15 -3.14 8.13
CA VAL A 103 4.60 -3.39 8.18
C VAL A 103 5.04 -3.83 9.58
N PRO A 104 4.84 -3.04 10.65
CA PRO A 104 5.30 -3.45 11.97
C PRO A 104 4.56 -4.68 12.51
N LEU A 105 3.26 -4.78 12.29
CA LEU A 105 2.49 -5.90 12.84
C LEU A 105 2.86 -7.24 12.19
N SER A 106 3.13 -7.28 10.89
CA SER A 106 3.50 -8.52 10.21
C SER A 106 4.94 -8.93 10.50
N LEU A 107 5.89 -7.99 10.63
CA LEU A 107 7.24 -8.32 11.08
C LEU A 107 7.27 -8.78 12.53
N PHE A 108 6.51 -8.12 13.40
CA PHE A 108 6.35 -8.58 14.79
C PHE A 108 5.79 -10.01 14.86
N ALA A 109 4.82 -10.35 13.99
CA ALA A 109 4.30 -11.72 13.91
C ALA A 109 5.38 -12.74 13.50
N VAL A 110 6.27 -12.37 12.57
CA VAL A 110 7.42 -13.22 12.18
C VAL A 110 8.38 -13.41 13.34
N ASP A 111 8.76 -12.33 14.02
CA ASP A 111 9.65 -12.39 15.18
C ASP A 111 9.07 -13.25 16.29
N LEU A 112 7.77 -13.11 16.54
CA LEU A 112 7.07 -13.90 17.55
C LEU A 112 7.05 -15.40 17.22
N VAL A 113 6.86 -15.74 15.95
CA VAL A 113 6.87 -17.16 15.49
C VAL A 113 8.27 -17.75 15.57
N TYR A 114 9.31 -16.96 15.26
CA TYR A 114 10.68 -17.46 15.28
C TYR A 114 11.36 -17.37 16.65
N SER A 115 10.89 -16.52 17.57
CA SER A 115 11.49 -16.35 18.90
C SER A 115 11.66 -17.63 19.73
N PRO A 116 10.77 -18.65 19.66
CA PRO A 116 10.95 -19.88 20.42
C PRO A 116 12.19 -20.70 20.01
N TYR A 117 12.74 -20.45 18.84
CA TYR A 117 13.93 -21.15 18.34
C TYR A 117 15.25 -20.59 18.87
N TYR A 118 15.21 -19.42 19.52
CA TYR A 118 16.40 -18.75 20.05
C TYR A 118 16.38 -18.70 21.58
N VAL A 119 17.54 -18.92 22.19
CA VAL A 119 17.70 -18.74 23.65
C VAL A 119 17.99 -17.28 23.93
N GLY A 120 17.18 -16.66 24.81
CA GLY A 120 17.33 -15.23 25.10
C GLY A 120 16.92 -14.30 23.96
N ALA A 121 15.95 -14.73 23.14
CA ALA A 121 15.45 -13.93 22.04
C ALA A 121 14.91 -12.58 22.53
N VAL A 122 15.28 -11.50 21.84
CA VAL A 122 14.78 -10.14 22.07
C VAL A 122 14.15 -9.65 20.77
N ILE A 123 12.84 -9.45 20.77
CA ILE A 123 12.12 -8.85 19.63
C ILE A 123 12.56 -7.40 19.50
N GLY A 124 12.99 -7.00 18.30
CA GLY A 124 13.57 -5.67 18.08
C GLY A 124 14.96 -5.49 18.68
N GLY A 125 15.68 -6.59 18.99
CA GLY A 125 16.90 -6.62 19.79
C GLY A 125 18.11 -5.90 19.23
N ASN A 126 18.10 -5.48 17.96
CA ASN A 126 19.15 -4.67 17.36
C ASN A 126 18.94 -3.14 17.56
N GLY A 127 17.99 -2.74 18.40
CA GLY A 127 17.72 -1.34 18.71
C GLY A 127 17.42 -0.51 17.46
N LEU A 128 18.20 0.56 17.20
CA LEU A 128 17.97 1.46 16.06
C LEU A 128 18.27 0.82 14.68
N THR A 129 19.00 -0.28 14.62
CA THR A 129 19.31 -1.00 13.38
C THR A 129 18.40 -2.21 13.17
N ASP A 130 17.41 -2.37 14.02
CA ASP A 130 16.45 -3.46 13.92
C ASP A 130 15.61 -3.39 12.65
N GLY A 131 15.37 -4.53 12.03
CA GLY A 131 14.61 -4.64 10.78
C GLY A 131 13.16 -4.17 10.90
N LEU A 132 12.54 -4.37 12.06
CA LEU A 132 11.17 -3.92 12.33
C LEU A 132 11.11 -2.39 12.41
N LEU A 133 12.02 -1.74 13.14
CA LEU A 133 12.11 -0.29 13.21
C LEU A 133 12.43 0.32 11.85
N LEU A 134 13.48 -0.17 11.19
CA LEU A 134 13.90 0.35 9.88
C LEU A 134 12.80 0.20 8.82
N SER A 135 12.13 -0.94 8.74
CA SER A 135 11.01 -1.13 7.83
C SER A 135 9.88 -0.15 8.11
N THR A 136 9.59 0.11 9.38
CA THR A 136 8.54 1.07 9.80
C THR A 136 8.94 2.50 9.43
N LEU A 137 10.20 2.89 9.59
CA LEU A 137 10.71 4.21 9.19
C LEU A 137 10.72 4.39 7.67
N TYR A 138 11.02 3.34 6.90
CA TYR A 138 10.97 3.39 5.44
C TYR A 138 9.55 3.34 4.87
N ALA A 139 8.57 2.85 5.62
CA ALA A 139 7.20 2.67 5.15
C ALA A 139 6.54 3.95 4.61
N PRO A 140 6.62 5.14 5.27
CA PRO A 140 6.01 6.35 4.73
C PRO A 140 6.68 6.82 3.44
N LEU A 141 7.99 6.71 3.33
CA LEU A 141 8.74 7.07 2.12
C LEU A 141 8.37 6.12 0.97
N ALA A 142 8.40 4.81 1.22
CA ALA A 142 8.02 3.80 0.25
C ALA A 142 6.57 3.98 -0.21
N ALA A 143 5.63 4.24 0.72
CA ALA A 143 4.23 4.48 0.40
C ALA A 143 4.04 5.73 -0.47
N ALA A 144 4.75 6.82 -0.19
CA ALA A 144 4.68 8.05 -0.98
C ALA A 144 5.21 7.84 -2.41
N ILE A 145 6.36 7.19 -2.56
CA ILE A 145 6.96 6.89 -3.87
C ILE A 145 6.06 5.98 -4.69
N VAL A 146 5.63 4.86 -4.10
CA VAL A 146 4.78 3.87 -4.78
C VAL A 146 3.45 4.47 -5.17
N PHE A 147 2.79 5.21 -4.27
CA PHE A 147 1.53 5.84 -4.57
C PHE A 147 1.64 6.85 -5.71
N SER A 148 2.68 7.67 -5.71
CA SER A 148 2.95 8.64 -6.77
C SER A 148 3.18 7.94 -8.12
N ALA A 149 3.97 6.87 -8.15
CA ALA A 149 4.24 6.09 -9.34
C ALA A 149 2.97 5.42 -9.91
N VAL A 150 2.19 4.75 -9.05
CA VAL A 150 0.93 4.09 -9.46
C VAL A 150 -0.08 5.13 -9.94
N THR A 151 -0.17 6.28 -9.28
CA THR A 151 -1.05 7.38 -9.71
C THR A 151 -0.62 7.91 -11.08
N TYR A 152 0.67 8.16 -11.27
CA TYR A 152 1.20 8.63 -12.56
C TYR A 152 0.86 7.67 -13.70
N VAL A 153 1.13 6.38 -13.53
CA VAL A 153 0.80 5.34 -14.51
C VAL A 153 -0.70 5.31 -14.82
N THR A 154 -1.54 5.37 -13.78
CA THR A 154 -3.00 5.33 -13.94
C THR A 154 -3.52 6.55 -14.69
N VAL A 155 -3.04 7.75 -14.37
CA VAL A 155 -3.43 8.99 -15.05
C VAL A 155 -2.99 8.97 -16.51
N THR A 156 -1.73 8.57 -16.76
CA THR A 156 -1.19 8.48 -18.12
C THR A 156 -1.99 7.50 -18.97
N PHE A 157 -2.31 6.32 -18.45
CA PHE A 157 -3.12 5.33 -19.15
C PHE A 157 -4.53 5.84 -19.48
N ASN A 158 -5.17 6.55 -18.55
CA ASN A 158 -6.49 7.15 -18.77
C ASN A 158 -6.45 8.27 -19.84
N LEU A 159 -5.39 9.08 -19.86
CA LEU A 159 -5.21 10.12 -20.88
C LEU A 159 -5.03 9.51 -22.27
N VAL A 160 -4.24 8.44 -22.41
CA VAL A 160 -4.07 7.72 -23.67
C VAL A 160 -5.41 7.16 -24.17
N LYS A 161 -6.18 6.54 -23.26
CA LYS A 161 -7.52 6.03 -23.61
C LYS A 161 -8.47 7.15 -24.07
N MET A 162 -8.51 8.28 -23.37
CA MET A 162 -9.31 9.44 -23.76
C MET A 162 -8.92 9.97 -25.13
N ASN A 163 -7.63 10.09 -25.41
CA ASN A 163 -7.16 10.55 -26.73
C ASN A 163 -7.57 9.59 -27.86
N GLN A 164 -7.55 8.28 -27.64
CA GLN A 164 -8.04 7.29 -28.60
C GLN A 164 -9.54 7.47 -28.88
N VAL A 165 -10.36 7.68 -27.84
CA VAL A 165 -11.80 7.91 -28.00
C VAL A 165 -12.07 9.24 -28.73
N VAL A 166 -11.36 10.31 -28.40
CA VAL A 166 -11.49 11.59 -29.10
C VAL A 166 -11.13 11.48 -30.57
N ASN A 167 -10.06 10.76 -30.89
CA ASN A 167 -9.63 10.55 -32.28
C ASN A 167 -10.64 9.69 -33.07
N SER A 168 -11.23 8.66 -32.47
CA SER A 168 -12.27 7.88 -33.12
C SER A 168 -13.54 8.69 -33.40
N ILE A 169 -13.94 9.58 -32.46
CA ILE A 169 -15.07 10.50 -32.67
C ILE A 169 -14.78 11.49 -33.80
N LYS A 170 -13.56 12.04 -33.86
CA LYS A 170 -13.15 12.94 -34.94
C LYS A 170 -13.16 12.26 -36.29
N GLN A 171 -12.72 11.00 -36.35
CA GLN A 171 -12.80 10.22 -37.59
C GLN A 171 -14.25 9.94 -37.99
N SER A 172 -15.10 9.53 -37.05
CA SER A 172 -16.53 9.30 -37.30
C SER A 172 -17.23 10.53 -37.85
N LYS A 173 -16.98 11.74 -37.31
CA LYS A 173 -17.53 13.01 -37.83
C LYS A 173 -17.04 13.34 -39.24
N LYS A 174 -15.88 12.87 -39.63
CA LYS A 174 -15.33 13.07 -40.98
C LYS A 174 -16.03 12.20 -42.02
N PHE A 175 -16.51 11.02 -41.64
CA PHE A 175 -17.26 10.10 -42.50
C PHE A 175 -18.76 10.42 -42.57
N TYR A 176 -19.32 11.09 -41.56
CA TYR A 176 -20.71 11.57 -41.54
C TYR A 176 -20.73 13.08 -41.34
N PRO A 177 -20.40 13.88 -42.40
CA PRO A 177 -20.63 15.31 -42.32
C PRO A 177 -22.12 15.49 -42.07
N ALA A 178 -22.47 16.29 -41.07
CA ALA A 178 -23.85 16.60 -40.76
C ALA A 178 -24.53 17.06 -42.03
N THR A 179 -25.50 16.29 -42.51
CA THR A 179 -26.50 16.73 -43.48
C THR A 179 -27.38 17.77 -42.79
N SER A 180 -26.81 18.93 -42.51
CA SER A 180 -27.53 20.09 -42.05
C SER A 180 -28.00 20.89 -43.21
N ASN A 181 -29.29 21.13 -43.27
CA ASN A 181 -29.99 22.12 -44.09
C ASN A 181 -30.38 21.71 -45.52
N GLN A 182 -31.31 20.76 -45.62
CA GLN A 182 -32.26 20.79 -46.72
C GLN A 182 -33.67 20.55 -46.15
N HIS A 183 -34.25 21.49 -45.43
CA HIS A 183 -35.70 21.65 -45.35
C HIS A 183 -36.02 23.02 -44.68
N SER A 184 -35.77 24.07 -45.43
CA SER A 184 -36.49 25.29 -45.28
C SER A 184 -36.81 25.82 -46.68
N GLN A 185 -37.70 25.10 -47.41
CA GLN A 185 -38.45 25.79 -48.43
C GLN A 185 -39.62 26.49 -47.76
N PRO A 186 -39.76 27.81 -47.95
CA PRO A 186 -40.97 28.52 -47.56
C PRO A 186 -42.08 28.08 -48.58
N LEU A 187 -43.19 27.61 -48.06
CA LEU A 187 -44.46 27.54 -48.79
C LEU A 187 -44.81 28.99 -49.13
N SER A 188 -44.59 29.35 -50.40
CA SER A 188 -45.21 30.52 -51.04
C SER A 188 -46.55 30.14 -51.57
N GLU A 189 -47.57 30.77 -51.08
CA GLU A 189 -48.89 30.86 -51.69
C GLU A 189 -48.85 31.36 -53.12
#